data_d90439f686c3e60ddf7429694f71d343
#
_entry.id   d90439f686c3e60ddf7429694f71d343
#
_cell.length_a   1.000
_cell.length_b   1.000
_cell.length_c   1.000
_cell.angle_alpha   90.00
_cell.angle_beta   90.00
_cell.angle_gamma   90.00
#
_symmetry.space_group_name_H-M   'P 1'
#
loop_
_entity.id
_entity.type
_entity.pdbx_description
1 polymer ?
#
loop_
_entity_poly.entity_id
_entity_poly.type
_entity_poly.pdbx_seq_one_letter_code
_entity_poly.pdbx_strand_id
1 'polypeptide(L)'
;DLKILSYDQCEIQLELSADPSTTDFREGDIILLYQQERRVDQQEIIRGVIAKLSANEITLKIRGGIKRKLVSNVLWCLEHDIIESFLYQPLASLSTFLEADPQLRDLYLGIREPIKKEAETSSNEGEQVIKQMQAATELYIVQGPPGTGKTSGLIGQYIESFYQETDKKMLVLSFTNRAVDEICLCLRERKIPFIRSGNSQLIEAELLNNLMQGKRYGEMDALLKENRIFIATTQSATSWHRDLKRITKLDEMIIDEASQILEPSLLGLVSLAPKCILIGDQNQLPAICVQSPLDYTFADSPLSELEYDRIDQSLMERLFRVHKAKAWDQHTAMLTNHYRMHKEIAGLISHYYEDKLRPVRPEQSADFEQAELPEYLSKRLLWIDCPPAEQDYFDPKQVSAVVRIVNDLKDSKAIKDPDTDIGIVAPYRVMIHALRNQIEGISIDTVERYQGSERDIIILCYPLRSVSSLSSLQSLSSDGRVDRKLNVALSRAKSYLIILANSEICRQSPHFYKLYENILQNGRIIKLQELE
;
A
#
# COMPACT_ATOMS: atom_id res chain seq x y z
N ASP A 1 11.14 -17.56 -23.54
CA ASP A 1 10.58 -18.46 -24.57
C ASP A 1 9.60 -19.42 -23.91
N LEU A 2 8.34 -19.38 -24.33
CA LEU A 2 7.26 -20.16 -23.73
C LEU A 2 6.67 -21.12 -24.77
N LYS A 3 6.24 -22.30 -24.32
CA LYS A 3 5.50 -23.25 -25.17
C LYS A 3 4.13 -23.50 -24.57
N ILE A 4 3.12 -23.64 -25.44
CA ILE A 4 1.77 -24.00 -24.99
C ILE A 4 1.74 -25.49 -24.66
N LEU A 5 1.41 -25.81 -23.42
CA LEU A 5 1.18 -27.18 -22.93
C LEU A 5 -0.25 -27.63 -23.25
N SER A 6 -1.20 -26.79 -22.88
CA SER A 6 -2.63 -27.03 -23.12
C SER A 6 -3.40 -25.72 -23.18
N TYR A 7 -4.59 -25.72 -23.80
CA TYR A 7 -5.51 -24.58 -23.75
C TYR A 7 -6.96 -25.01 -23.96
N ASP A 8 -7.87 -24.23 -23.40
CA ASP A 8 -9.30 -24.28 -23.66
C ASP A 8 -9.84 -22.93 -24.14
N GLN A 9 -11.13 -22.66 -24.05
CA GLN A 9 -11.71 -21.39 -24.48
C GLN A 9 -11.29 -20.19 -23.68
N CYS A 10 -10.92 -20.36 -22.39
CA CYS A 10 -10.68 -19.27 -21.46
C CYS A 10 -9.33 -19.38 -20.73
N GLU A 11 -8.59 -20.46 -20.90
CA GLU A 11 -7.35 -20.73 -20.18
C GLU A 11 -6.24 -21.24 -21.10
N ILE A 12 -5.00 -20.82 -20.86
CA ILE A 12 -3.80 -21.31 -21.55
C ILE A 12 -2.79 -21.71 -20.49
N GLN A 13 -2.22 -22.89 -20.59
CA GLN A 13 -1.09 -23.36 -19.81
C GLN A 13 0.18 -23.32 -20.65
N LEU A 14 1.20 -22.65 -20.13
CA LEU A 14 2.48 -22.43 -20.78
C LEU A 14 3.60 -23.09 -19.97
N GLU A 15 4.53 -23.74 -20.65
CA GLU A 15 5.78 -24.21 -20.07
C GLU A 15 6.74 -23.02 -19.90
N LEU A 16 7.27 -22.84 -18.70
CA LEU A 16 8.29 -21.83 -18.39
C LEU A 16 9.67 -22.48 -18.50
N SER A 17 10.47 -22.08 -19.48
CA SER A 17 11.83 -22.59 -19.69
C SER A 17 12.91 -21.81 -18.93
N ALA A 18 12.53 -20.74 -18.22
CA ALA A 18 13.40 -19.89 -17.40
C ALA A 18 13.13 -20.10 -15.91
N ASP A 19 14.13 -19.89 -15.06
CA ASP A 19 13.95 -19.89 -13.61
C ASP A 19 12.91 -18.82 -13.22
N PRO A 20 11.80 -19.18 -12.56
CA PRO A 20 10.77 -18.23 -12.14
C PRO A 20 11.30 -17.09 -11.26
N SER A 21 12.42 -17.31 -10.55
CA SER A 21 13.07 -16.28 -9.73
C SER A 21 13.64 -15.12 -10.56
N THR A 22 13.86 -15.35 -11.86
CA THR A 22 14.38 -14.34 -12.79
C THR A 22 13.29 -13.61 -13.57
N THR A 23 12.02 -14.02 -13.46
CA THR A 23 10.92 -13.38 -14.16
C THR A 23 10.31 -12.23 -13.35
N ASP A 24 9.90 -11.17 -14.05
CA ASP A 24 9.16 -10.06 -13.43
C ASP A 24 7.67 -10.29 -13.30
N PHE A 25 7.16 -11.41 -13.81
CA PHE A 25 5.75 -11.75 -13.80
C PHE A 25 5.23 -12.19 -12.43
N ARG A 26 3.95 -11.91 -12.18
CA ARG A 26 3.23 -12.24 -10.94
C ARG A 26 1.83 -12.74 -11.25
N GLU A 27 1.26 -13.52 -10.33
CA GLU A 27 -0.18 -13.81 -10.36
C GLU A 27 -0.98 -12.51 -10.24
N GLY A 28 -1.96 -12.36 -11.13
CA GLY A 28 -2.74 -11.14 -11.27
C GLY A 28 -2.24 -10.16 -12.32
N ASP A 29 -1.02 -10.31 -12.86
CA ASP A 29 -0.50 -9.43 -13.90
C ASP A 29 -1.30 -9.58 -15.19
N ILE A 30 -1.57 -8.44 -15.81
CA ILE A 30 -2.22 -8.38 -17.12
C ILE A 30 -1.13 -8.45 -18.18
N ILE A 31 -1.32 -9.35 -19.15
CA ILE A 31 -0.29 -9.71 -20.09
C ILE A 31 -0.79 -9.71 -21.55
N LEU A 32 0.18 -9.57 -22.42
CA LEU A 32 0.08 -9.81 -23.86
C LEU A 32 0.83 -11.10 -24.21
N LEU A 33 0.18 -12.02 -24.91
CA LEU A 33 0.76 -13.25 -25.42
C LEU A 33 0.73 -13.22 -26.96
N TYR A 34 1.88 -13.43 -27.60
CA TYR A 34 2.01 -13.41 -29.04
C TYR A 34 3.15 -14.32 -29.53
N GLN A 35 3.13 -14.69 -30.82
CA GLN A 35 4.15 -15.58 -31.38
C GLN A 35 5.45 -14.83 -31.66
N GLN A 36 6.58 -15.35 -31.23
CA GLN A 36 7.89 -14.71 -31.33
C GLN A 36 8.35 -14.46 -32.77
N GLU A 37 8.12 -15.44 -33.67
CA GLU A 37 8.61 -15.36 -35.05
C GLU A 37 7.75 -14.52 -36.00
N ARG A 38 6.58 -14.03 -35.55
CA ARG A 38 5.69 -13.22 -36.36
C ARG A 38 5.77 -11.75 -35.99
N ARG A 39 5.65 -10.90 -36.99
CA ARG A 39 5.53 -9.45 -36.76
C ARG A 39 4.25 -9.15 -35.98
N VAL A 40 4.34 -8.30 -35.00
CA VAL A 40 3.23 -7.94 -34.08
C VAL A 40 2.01 -7.40 -34.83
N ASP A 41 2.24 -6.64 -35.93
CA ASP A 41 1.20 -6.08 -36.82
C ASP A 41 0.50 -7.10 -37.70
N GLN A 42 0.99 -8.37 -37.78
CA GLN A 42 0.49 -9.44 -38.63
C GLN A 42 -0.05 -10.65 -37.85
N GLN A 43 -0.23 -10.53 -36.56
CA GLN A 43 -0.74 -11.58 -35.71
C GLN A 43 -1.78 -11.09 -34.72
N GLU A 44 -2.56 -12.01 -34.19
CA GLU A 44 -3.47 -11.73 -33.07
C GLU A 44 -2.69 -11.70 -31.76
N ILE A 45 -2.84 -10.62 -31.00
CA ILE A 45 -2.30 -10.48 -29.65
C ILE A 45 -3.37 -10.94 -28.67
N ILE A 46 -3.05 -11.93 -27.86
CA ILE A 46 -3.95 -12.48 -26.86
C ILE A 46 -3.74 -11.71 -25.54
N ARG A 47 -4.81 -11.13 -25.01
CA ARG A 47 -4.81 -10.44 -23.71
C ARG A 47 -5.36 -11.36 -22.62
N GLY A 48 -4.62 -11.45 -21.52
CA GLY A 48 -4.99 -12.32 -20.41
C GLY A 48 -4.48 -11.81 -19.07
N VAL A 49 -4.73 -12.62 -18.05
CA VAL A 49 -4.24 -12.40 -16.68
C VAL A 49 -3.52 -13.67 -16.23
N ILE A 50 -2.39 -13.53 -15.57
CA ILE A 50 -1.70 -14.66 -14.93
C ILE A 50 -2.55 -15.13 -13.76
N ALA A 51 -3.17 -16.30 -13.91
CA ALA A 51 -4.00 -16.90 -12.87
C ALA A 51 -3.17 -17.69 -11.86
N LYS A 52 -2.09 -18.33 -12.33
CA LYS A 52 -1.17 -19.11 -11.50
C LYS A 52 0.24 -19.06 -12.10
N LEU A 53 1.23 -18.90 -11.24
CA LEU A 53 2.65 -18.93 -11.59
C LEU A 53 3.36 -19.95 -10.69
N SER A 54 3.95 -20.99 -11.30
CA SER A 54 4.73 -22.01 -10.60
C SER A 54 6.14 -22.08 -11.18
N ALA A 55 6.98 -22.95 -10.61
CA ALA A 55 8.38 -23.07 -11.03
C ALA A 55 8.55 -23.34 -12.53
N ASN A 56 7.66 -24.12 -13.14
CA ASN A 56 7.80 -24.58 -14.53
C ASN A 56 6.60 -24.23 -15.40
N GLU A 57 5.54 -23.63 -14.86
CA GLU A 57 4.29 -23.43 -15.58
C GLU A 57 3.65 -22.08 -15.25
N ILE A 58 3.06 -21.46 -16.27
CA ILE A 58 2.21 -20.29 -16.16
C ILE A 58 0.82 -20.65 -16.66
N THR A 59 -0.20 -20.38 -15.85
CA THR A 59 -1.60 -20.48 -16.25
C THR A 59 -2.17 -19.10 -16.51
N LEU A 60 -2.68 -18.87 -17.71
CA LEU A 60 -3.28 -17.62 -18.13
C LEU A 60 -4.80 -17.76 -18.24
N LYS A 61 -5.57 -16.82 -17.68
CA LYS A 61 -7.00 -16.63 -17.98
C LYS A 61 -7.16 -15.58 -19.07
N ILE A 62 -7.85 -15.94 -20.15
CA ILE A 62 -7.97 -15.13 -21.37
C ILE A 62 -9.27 -14.33 -21.33
N ARG A 63 -9.15 -13.01 -21.51
CA ARG A 63 -10.31 -12.10 -21.61
C ARG A 63 -10.95 -12.19 -22.99
N GLY A 64 -12.25 -12.50 -23.06
CA GLY A 64 -13.01 -12.60 -24.32
C GLY A 64 -12.89 -13.93 -25.05
N GLY A 65 -12.20 -14.90 -24.47
CA GLY A 65 -12.03 -16.25 -25.00
C GLY A 65 -11.07 -16.35 -26.19
N ILE A 66 -10.60 -17.57 -26.45
CA ILE A 66 -9.70 -17.88 -27.56
C ILE A 66 -10.56 -18.15 -28.81
N LYS A 67 -10.44 -17.27 -29.79
CA LYS A 67 -11.27 -17.32 -31.02
C LYS A 67 -10.68 -18.19 -32.13
N ARG A 68 -9.42 -18.56 -32.05
CA ARG A 68 -8.70 -19.33 -33.06
C ARG A 68 -7.89 -20.46 -32.44
N LYS A 69 -7.59 -21.48 -33.25
CA LYS A 69 -6.71 -22.58 -32.83
C LYS A 69 -5.28 -22.06 -32.64
N LEU A 70 -4.74 -22.23 -31.44
CA LEU A 70 -3.37 -21.85 -31.12
C LEU A 70 -2.39 -22.90 -31.65
N VAL A 71 -1.21 -22.44 -32.06
CA VAL A 71 -0.15 -23.31 -32.58
C VAL A 71 0.78 -23.66 -31.43
N SER A 72 0.88 -24.94 -31.06
CA SER A 72 1.70 -25.42 -29.96
C SER A 72 3.19 -25.56 -30.28
N ASN A 73 3.54 -25.67 -31.56
CA ASN A 73 4.93 -25.94 -32.00
C ASN A 73 5.73 -24.66 -32.33
N VAL A 74 5.33 -23.53 -31.81
CA VAL A 74 6.03 -22.24 -31.97
C VAL A 74 6.36 -21.66 -30.60
N LEU A 75 7.36 -20.81 -30.56
CA LEU A 75 7.70 -20.05 -29.34
C LEU A 75 6.77 -18.86 -29.20
N TRP A 76 6.35 -18.64 -27.96
CA TRP A 76 5.49 -17.54 -27.58
C TRP A 76 6.24 -16.57 -26.67
N CYS A 77 5.97 -15.30 -26.85
CA CYS A 77 6.42 -14.22 -25.97
C CYS A 77 5.29 -13.80 -25.04
N LEU A 78 5.64 -13.56 -23.81
CA LEU A 78 4.78 -12.97 -22.79
C LEU A 78 5.36 -11.61 -22.39
N GLU A 79 4.53 -10.58 -22.44
CA GLU A 79 4.90 -9.22 -22.02
C GLU A 79 3.82 -8.67 -21.11
N HIS A 80 4.20 -7.74 -20.24
CA HIS A 80 3.21 -6.98 -19.49
C HIS A 80 2.39 -6.13 -20.45
N ASP A 81 1.06 -6.25 -20.36
CA ASP A 81 0.18 -5.30 -21.05
C ASP A 81 0.31 -3.95 -20.31
N ILE A 82 1.08 -3.03 -20.89
CA ILE A 82 1.08 -1.62 -20.49
C ILE A 82 -0.27 -1.07 -20.92
N ILE A 83 -1.25 -1.26 -20.06
CA ILE A 83 -2.63 -0.92 -20.35
C ILE A 83 -2.68 0.56 -20.67
N GLU A 84 -3.18 0.92 -21.85
CA GLU A 84 -3.54 2.30 -22.21
C GLU A 84 -4.33 3.01 -21.11
N SER A 85 -5.06 2.25 -20.27
CA SER A 85 -5.78 2.78 -19.12
C SER A 85 -4.87 3.46 -18.09
N PHE A 86 -3.63 3.01 -17.88
CA PHE A 86 -2.69 3.67 -16.98
C PHE A 86 -2.25 5.06 -17.47
N LEU A 87 -2.22 5.26 -18.78
CA LEU A 87 -1.90 6.57 -19.39
C LEU A 87 -3.17 7.39 -19.63
N TYR A 88 -4.23 6.75 -20.09
CA TYR A 88 -5.48 7.41 -20.44
C TYR A 88 -6.25 7.92 -19.22
N GLN A 89 -6.28 7.17 -18.12
CA GLN A 89 -7.04 7.55 -16.92
C GLN A 89 -6.53 8.85 -16.27
N PRO A 90 -5.21 9.05 -16.03
CA PRO A 90 -4.71 10.33 -15.53
C PRO A 90 -5.03 11.50 -16.46
N LEU A 91 -4.92 11.31 -17.79
CA LEU A 91 -5.24 12.36 -18.78
C LEU A 91 -6.74 12.70 -18.77
N ALA A 92 -7.62 11.69 -18.70
CA ALA A 92 -9.07 11.89 -18.59
C ALA A 92 -9.44 12.59 -17.27
N SER A 93 -8.74 12.25 -16.18
CA SER A 93 -8.89 12.88 -14.87
C SER A 93 -8.50 14.36 -14.93
N LEU A 94 -7.36 14.69 -15.54
CA LEU A 94 -6.91 16.05 -15.73
C LEU A 94 -7.89 16.85 -16.61
N SER A 95 -8.39 16.26 -17.70
CA SER A 95 -9.41 16.91 -18.55
C SER A 95 -10.68 17.23 -17.74
N THR A 96 -11.15 16.29 -16.92
CA THR A 96 -12.32 16.50 -16.05
C THR A 96 -12.07 17.61 -15.03
N PHE A 97 -10.86 17.70 -14.48
CA PHE A 97 -10.47 18.76 -13.55
C PHE A 97 -10.41 20.13 -14.21
N LEU A 98 -9.94 20.23 -15.46
CA LEU A 98 -9.91 21.48 -16.22
C LEU A 98 -11.32 22.03 -16.48
N GLU A 99 -12.33 21.15 -16.60
CA GLU A 99 -13.73 21.52 -16.78
C GLU A 99 -14.45 21.83 -15.44
N ALA A 100 -13.82 21.57 -14.31
CA ALA A 100 -14.39 21.81 -12.99
C ALA A 100 -14.52 23.31 -12.67
N ASP A 101 -15.35 23.63 -11.67
CA ASP A 101 -15.52 25.00 -11.17
C ASP A 101 -14.17 25.64 -10.81
N PRO A 102 -13.88 26.88 -11.21
CA PRO A 102 -12.63 27.57 -10.88
C PRO A 102 -12.30 27.60 -9.38
N GLN A 103 -13.29 27.78 -8.52
CA GLN A 103 -13.08 27.78 -7.05
C GLN A 103 -12.64 26.42 -6.54
N LEU A 104 -13.16 25.33 -7.13
CA LEU A 104 -12.72 23.97 -6.81
C LEU A 104 -11.29 23.73 -7.32
N ARG A 105 -10.97 24.19 -8.52
CA ARG A 105 -9.59 24.10 -9.02
C ARG A 105 -8.60 24.86 -8.14
N ASP A 106 -8.92 26.09 -7.75
CA ASP A 106 -8.09 26.90 -6.85
C ASP A 106 -7.89 26.23 -5.48
N LEU A 107 -8.92 25.53 -4.98
CA LEU A 107 -8.83 24.76 -3.75
C LEU A 107 -7.78 23.62 -3.87
N TYR A 108 -7.91 22.76 -4.89
CA TYR A 108 -7.02 21.61 -5.05
C TYR A 108 -5.64 21.97 -5.61
N LEU A 109 -5.49 23.12 -6.26
CA LEU A 109 -4.18 23.69 -6.57
C LEU A 109 -3.50 24.30 -5.33
N GLY A 110 -4.24 24.49 -4.23
CA GLY A 110 -3.72 25.10 -3.02
C GLY A 110 -3.57 26.63 -3.12
N ILE A 111 -4.27 27.26 -4.05
CA ILE A 111 -4.32 28.73 -4.21
C ILE A 111 -5.22 29.33 -3.15
N ARG A 112 -6.37 28.71 -2.90
CA ARG A 112 -7.42 29.14 -1.97
C ARG A 112 -7.46 28.24 -0.73
N GLU A 113 -7.63 28.87 0.44
CA GLU A 113 -7.83 28.15 1.69
C GLU A 113 -9.20 27.43 1.69
N PRO A 114 -9.26 26.18 2.21
CA PRO A 114 -10.53 25.48 2.39
C PRO A 114 -11.43 26.21 3.38
N ILE A 115 -12.76 26.06 3.22
CA ILE A 115 -13.75 26.57 4.16
C ILE A 115 -14.12 25.48 5.17
N LYS A 116 -14.20 25.84 6.45
CA LYS A 116 -14.74 24.96 7.47
C LYS A 116 -15.58 25.74 8.49
N LYS A 117 -16.50 25.04 9.14
CA LYS A 117 -17.28 25.55 10.28
C LYS A 117 -16.47 25.37 11.56
N GLU A 118 -16.89 26.01 12.64
CA GLU A 118 -16.35 25.70 13.95
C GLU A 118 -16.63 24.25 14.32
N ALA A 119 -15.62 23.55 14.80
CA ALA A 119 -15.75 22.19 15.29
C ALA A 119 -16.00 22.18 16.80
N GLU A 120 -16.87 21.30 17.24
CA GLU A 120 -16.97 21.00 18.66
C GLU A 120 -15.67 20.41 19.19
N THR A 121 -15.38 20.62 20.47
CA THR A 121 -14.18 20.07 21.12
C THR A 121 -14.49 18.71 21.76
N SER A 122 -13.51 17.80 21.71
CA SER A 122 -13.52 16.54 22.44
C SER A 122 -12.17 16.31 23.11
N SER A 123 -12.18 15.64 24.26
CA SER A 123 -10.95 15.22 24.95
C SER A 123 -10.34 13.95 24.34
N ASN A 124 -11.11 13.20 23.58
CA ASN A 124 -10.64 12.03 22.84
C ASN A 124 -10.10 12.46 21.48
N GLU A 125 -8.86 12.07 21.16
CA GLU A 125 -8.20 12.45 19.90
C GLU A 125 -8.99 12.00 18.66
N GLY A 126 -9.42 10.73 18.62
CA GLY A 126 -10.16 10.18 17.48
C GLY A 126 -11.48 10.91 17.26
N GLU A 127 -12.25 11.16 18.33
CA GLU A 127 -13.47 11.94 18.28
C GLU A 127 -13.22 13.38 17.86
N GLN A 128 -12.13 13.99 18.34
CA GLN A 128 -11.76 15.35 17.95
C GLN A 128 -11.51 15.45 16.45
N VAL A 129 -10.77 14.48 15.88
CA VAL A 129 -10.52 14.44 14.44
C VAL A 129 -11.82 14.21 13.67
N ILE A 130 -12.70 13.34 14.14
CA ILE A 130 -14.02 13.11 13.51
C ILE A 130 -14.85 14.41 13.49
N LYS A 131 -14.91 15.14 14.61
CA LYS A 131 -15.62 16.43 14.70
C LYS A 131 -15.03 17.47 13.75
N GLN A 132 -13.72 17.50 13.62
CA GLN A 132 -13.04 18.38 12.64
C GLN A 132 -13.36 17.98 11.20
N MET A 133 -13.36 16.68 10.89
CA MET A 133 -13.79 16.16 9.59
C MET A 133 -15.26 16.54 9.30
N GLN A 134 -16.17 16.45 10.27
CA GLN A 134 -17.58 16.86 10.13
C GLN A 134 -17.72 18.36 9.88
N ALA A 135 -16.93 19.19 10.56
CA ALA A 135 -16.93 20.65 10.43
C ALA A 135 -16.36 21.13 9.10
N ALA A 136 -15.50 20.36 8.45
CA ALA A 136 -14.99 20.67 7.11
C ALA A 136 -16.13 20.68 6.10
N THR A 137 -16.14 21.68 5.21
CA THR A 137 -17.17 21.80 4.17
C THR A 137 -16.67 21.50 2.77
N GLU A 138 -15.34 21.50 2.56
CA GLU A 138 -14.71 21.30 1.26
C GLU A 138 -13.58 20.27 1.30
N LEU A 139 -12.46 20.58 1.96
CA LEU A 139 -11.28 19.72 2.01
C LEU A 139 -10.80 19.58 3.46
N TYR A 140 -10.46 18.35 3.84
CA TYR A 140 -9.78 18.05 5.08
C TYR A 140 -8.73 16.95 4.87
N ILE A 141 -7.57 17.06 5.50
CA ILE A 141 -6.47 16.11 5.33
C ILE A 141 -6.12 15.48 6.67
N VAL A 142 -6.10 14.15 6.73
CA VAL A 142 -5.72 13.40 7.92
C VAL A 142 -4.49 12.56 7.67
N GLN A 143 -3.40 12.89 8.34
CA GLN A 143 -2.25 12.02 8.41
C GLN A 143 -2.49 10.96 9.47
N GLY A 144 -2.42 9.69 9.07
CA GLY A 144 -2.56 8.55 9.97
C GLY A 144 -1.30 7.69 9.96
N PRO A 145 -0.39 7.88 10.93
CA PRO A 145 0.78 7.03 11.11
C PRO A 145 0.46 5.53 11.21
N PRO A 146 1.46 4.64 11.14
CA PRO A 146 1.25 3.21 11.26
C PRO A 146 0.55 2.82 12.56
N GLY A 147 -0.48 1.96 12.47
CA GLY A 147 -1.18 1.42 13.63
C GLY A 147 -2.12 2.37 14.35
N THR A 148 -2.43 3.55 13.79
CA THR A 148 -3.34 4.54 14.42
C THR A 148 -4.83 4.24 14.20
N GLY A 149 -5.18 3.13 13.54
CA GLY A 149 -6.58 2.73 13.36
C GLY A 149 -7.33 3.56 12.33
N LYS A 150 -6.67 4.00 11.25
CA LYS A 150 -7.29 4.77 10.15
C LYS A 150 -8.58 4.13 9.64
N THR A 151 -8.53 2.87 9.22
CA THR A 151 -9.61 2.20 8.50
C THR A 151 -10.76 1.80 9.44
N SER A 152 -10.50 0.91 10.41
CA SER A 152 -11.54 0.39 11.30
C SER A 152 -11.98 1.39 12.37
N GLY A 153 -11.06 2.20 12.86
CA GLY A 153 -11.32 3.25 13.85
C GLY A 153 -11.91 4.49 13.21
N LEU A 154 -11.06 5.34 12.61
CA LEU A 154 -11.47 6.66 12.14
C LEU A 154 -12.51 6.62 11.02
N ILE A 155 -12.22 5.93 9.90
CA ILE A 155 -13.12 5.89 8.72
C ILE A 155 -14.42 5.21 9.08
N GLY A 156 -14.36 4.05 9.77
CA GLY A 156 -15.58 3.32 10.17
C GLY A 156 -16.49 4.15 11.07
N GLN A 157 -15.95 4.81 12.09
CA GLN A 157 -16.72 5.67 12.99
C GLN A 157 -17.26 6.92 12.28
N TYR A 158 -16.46 7.53 11.39
CA TYR A 158 -16.93 8.67 10.61
C TYR A 158 -18.09 8.31 9.69
N ILE A 159 -18.01 7.19 8.96
CA ILE A 159 -19.11 6.73 8.08
C ILE A 159 -20.35 6.38 8.91
N GLU A 160 -20.19 5.78 10.09
CA GLU A 160 -21.30 5.46 10.99
C GLU A 160 -22.05 6.73 11.43
N SER A 161 -21.33 7.73 11.93
CA SER A 161 -21.90 9.02 12.31
C SER A 161 -22.57 9.71 11.10
N PHE A 162 -21.91 9.75 9.95
CA PHE A 162 -22.48 10.29 8.72
C PHE A 162 -23.78 9.58 8.32
N TYR A 163 -23.83 8.25 8.40
CA TYR A 163 -25.00 7.46 8.06
C TYR A 163 -26.16 7.66 9.03
N GLN A 164 -25.89 7.89 10.32
CA GLN A 164 -26.89 8.12 11.36
C GLN A 164 -27.43 9.55 11.37
N GLU A 165 -26.58 10.53 11.12
CA GLU A 165 -26.90 11.94 11.31
C GLU A 165 -27.39 12.65 10.04
N THR A 166 -27.20 12.06 8.85
CA THR A 166 -27.55 12.71 7.57
C THR A 166 -28.24 11.75 6.61
N ASP A 167 -29.03 12.29 5.67
CA ASP A 167 -29.58 11.54 4.53
C ASP A 167 -28.73 11.68 3.26
N LYS A 168 -27.51 12.19 3.40
CA LYS A 168 -26.57 12.47 2.31
C LYS A 168 -25.91 11.19 1.79
N LYS A 169 -25.25 11.32 0.63
CA LYS A 169 -24.56 10.23 -0.05
C LYS A 169 -23.05 10.42 -0.04
N MET A 170 -22.35 9.34 0.23
CA MET A 170 -20.89 9.32 0.34
C MET A 170 -20.27 8.33 -0.63
N LEU A 171 -19.14 8.73 -1.22
CA LEU A 171 -18.25 7.86 -1.96
C LEU A 171 -16.97 7.63 -1.15
N VAL A 172 -16.64 6.38 -0.89
CA VAL A 172 -15.40 5.98 -0.19
C VAL A 172 -14.48 5.31 -1.19
N LEU A 173 -13.30 5.84 -1.34
CA LEU A 173 -12.28 5.35 -2.27
C LEU A 173 -11.03 4.89 -1.52
N SER A 174 -10.36 3.88 -2.05
CA SER A 174 -9.01 3.52 -1.65
C SER A 174 -8.17 3.06 -2.84
N PHE A 175 -6.86 2.95 -2.64
CA PHE A 175 -5.93 2.57 -3.71
C PHE A 175 -6.04 1.10 -4.09
N THR A 176 -6.16 0.18 -3.12
CA THR A 176 -6.13 -1.27 -3.34
C THR A 176 -7.47 -1.94 -3.07
N ASN A 177 -7.75 -3.06 -3.75
CA ASN A 177 -8.92 -3.89 -3.45
C ASN A 177 -8.94 -4.37 -2.00
N ARG A 178 -7.77 -4.71 -1.46
CA ARG A 178 -7.64 -5.15 -0.06
C ARG A 178 -8.10 -4.07 0.93
N ALA A 179 -7.64 -2.84 0.76
CA ALA A 179 -8.05 -1.73 1.64
C ALA A 179 -9.56 -1.43 1.51
N VAL A 180 -10.10 -1.49 0.27
CA VAL A 180 -11.54 -1.38 0.02
C VAL A 180 -12.30 -2.49 0.74
N ASP A 181 -11.84 -3.74 0.67
CA ASP A 181 -12.49 -4.89 1.33
C ASP A 181 -12.43 -4.77 2.86
N GLU A 182 -11.33 -4.27 3.43
CA GLU A 182 -11.19 -3.99 4.87
C GLU A 182 -12.23 -2.94 5.34
N ILE A 183 -12.47 -1.89 4.55
CA ILE A 183 -13.53 -0.90 4.83
C ILE A 183 -14.91 -1.57 4.77
N CYS A 184 -15.17 -2.37 3.73
CA CYS A 184 -16.44 -3.08 3.57
C CYS A 184 -16.73 -4.03 4.75
N LEU A 185 -15.74 -4.79 5.21
CA LEU A 185 -15.88 -5.67 6.37
C LEU A 185 -16.18 -4.87 7.63
N CYS A 186 -15.51 -3.74 7.84
CA CYS A 186 -15.78 -2.83 8.96
C CYS A 186 -17.25 -2.32 8.93
N LEU A 187 -17.79 -1.98 7.76
CA LEU A 187 -19.17 -1.52 7.63
C LEU A 187 -20.19 -2.66 7.82
N ARG A 188 -19.87 -3.89 7.40
CA ARG A 188 -20.70 -5.08 7.72
C ARG A 188 -20.84 -5.30 9.22
N GLU A 189 -19.74 -5.22 9.95
CA GLU A 189 -19.73 -5.35 11.43
C GLU A 189 -20.61 -4.27 12.08
N ARG A 190 -20.63 -3.06 11.52
CA ARG A 190 -21.46 -1.91 11.96
C ARG A 190 -22.89 -1.94 11.41
N LYS A 191 -23.24 -2.94 10.58
CA LYS A 191 -24.55 -3.10 9.93
C LYS A 191 -24.94 -1.87 9.07
N ILE A 192 -23.98 -1.23 8.45
CA ILE A 192 -24.19 -0.11 7.53
C ILE A 192 -24.30 -0.66 6.11
N PRO A 193 -25.42 -0.44 5.39
CA PRO A 193 -25.56 -0.89 4.01
C PRO A 193 -24.68 -0.06 3.07
N PHE A 194 -24.09 -0.72 2.09
CA PHE A 194 -23.22 -0.11 1.09
C PHE A 194 -23.29 -0.86 -0.25
N ILE A 195 -22.82 -0.21 -1.32
CA ILE A 195 -22.57 -0.83 -2.61
C ILE A 195 -21.07 -0.76 -2.91
N ARG A 196 -20.47 -1.91 -3.25
CA ARG A 196 -19.09 -2.02 -3.65
C ARG A 196 -18.98 -2.15 -5.18
N SER A 197 -18.23 -1.26 -5.82
CA SER A 197 -17.87 -1.37 -7.24
C SER A 197 -16.47 -1.96 -7.42
N GLY A 198 -16.29 -2.79 -8.45
CA GLY A 198 -15.05 -3.48 -8.75
C GLY A 198 -15.12 -4.98 -8.43
N ASN A 199 -13.96 -5.63 -8.25
CA ASN A 199 -13.85 -7.07 -8.00
C ASN A 199 -13.47 -7.34 -6.55
N SER A 200 -14.15 -8.32 -5.92
CA SER A 200 -13.81 -8.87 -4.61
C SER A 200 -14.26 -10.32 -4.53
N GLN A 201 -13.51 -11.13 -3.82
CA GLN A 201 -13.91 -12.50 -3.43
C GLN A 201 -14.50 -12.53 -2.00
N LEU A 202 -14.28 -11.49 -1.21
CA LEU A 202 -14.74 -11.41 0.18
C LEU A 202 -16.11 -10.71 0.31
N ILE A 203 -16.45 -9.83 -0.63
CA ILE A 203 -17.61 -8.92 -0.59
C ILE A 203 -18.49 -9.20 -1.82
N GLU A 204 -18.97 -10.43 -1.97
CA GLU A 204 -19.78 -10.81 -3.14
C GLU A 204 -21.21 -10.26 -3.11
N ALA A 205 -21.85 -10.24 -1.95
CA ALA A 205 -23.26 -9.86 -1.80
C ALA A 205 -23.52 -8.40 -2.12
N GLU A 206 -22.60 -7.49 -1.79
CA GLU A 206 -22.69 -6.05 -1.98
C GLU A 206 -22.00 -5.56 -3.26
N LEU A 207 -21.46 -6.48 -4.10
CA LEU A 207 -20.89 -6.11 -5.39
C LEU A 207 -21.95 -5.56 -6.32
N LEU A 208 -21.69 -4.39 -6.89
CA LEU A 208 -22.60 -3.70 -7.81
C LEU A 208 -23.03 -4.62 -8.96
N ASN A 209 -22.10 -5.35 -9.56
CA ASN A 209 -22.39 -6.27 -10.67
C ASN A 209 -23.37 -7.39 -10.25
N ASN A 210 -23.21 -7.96 -9.06
CA ASN A 210 -24.07 -9.00 -8.53
C ASN A 210 -25.46 -8.44 -8.15
N LEU A 211 -25.49 -7.25 -7.52
CA LEU A 211 -26.72 -6.57 -7.17
C LEU A 211 -27.55 -6.16 -8.39
N MET A 212 -26.90 -5.90 -9.53
CA MET A 212 -27.56 -5.51 -10.77
C MET A 212 -27.97 -6.69 -11.66
N GLN A 213 -27.43 -7.90 -11.39
CA GLN A 213 -27.69 -9.07 -12.20
C GLN A 213 -29.21 -9.42 -12.23
N GLY A 214 -29.77 -9.51 -13.43
CA GLY A 214 -31.19 -9.84 -13.65
C GLY A 214 -32.18 -8.72 -13.35
N LYS A 215 -31.73 -7.54 -12.91
CA LYS A 215 -32.60 -6.38 -12.64
C LYS A 215 -32.91 -5.58 -13.91
N ARG A 216 -34.10 -4.98 -13.93
CA ARG A 216 -34.52 -4.01 -14.94
C ARG A 216 -33.95 -2.64 -14.62
N TYR A 217 -33.87 -1.74 -15.61
CA TYR A 217 -33.31 -0.41 -15.46
C TYR A 217 -33.91 0.37 -14.29
N GLY A 218 -35.23 0.34 -14.10
CA GLY A 218 -35.91 1.02 -13.00
C GLY A 218 -35.53 0.47 -11.60
N GLU A 219 -35.29 -0.83 -11.50
CA GLU A 219 -34.85 -1.48 -10.24
C GLU A 219 -33.40 -1.15 -9.93
N MET A 220 -32.56 -1.01 -10.97
CA MET A 220 -31.17 -0.56 -10.81
C MET A 220 -31.08 0.89 -10.35
N ASP A 221 -31.91 1.76 -10.96
CA ASP A 221 -31.99 3.19 -10.59
C ASP A 221 -32.49 3.36 -9.15
N ALA A 222 -33.49 2.58 -8.73
CA ALA A 222 -33.99 2.57 -7.35
C ALA A 222 -32.87 2.12 -6.37
N LEU A 223 -32.17 1.03 -6.68
CA LEU A 223 -31.06 0.53 -5.87
C LEU A 223 -29.99 1.61 -5.63
N LEU A 224 -29.58 2.33 -6.68
CA LEU A 224 -28.56 3.37 -6.58
C LEU A 224 -29.08 4.63 -5.87
N LYS A 225 -30.38 4.93 -5.97
CA LYS A 225 -30.99 6.05 -5.26
C LYS A 225 -31.18 5.79 -3.77
N GLU A 226 -31.57 4.58 -3.40
CA GLU A 226 -31.81 4.18 -2.01
C GLU A 226 -30.53 4.02 -1.20
N ASN A 227 -29.43 3.59 -1.86
CA ASN A 227 -28.15 3.42 -1.17
C ASN A 227 -27.42 4.76 -0.99
N ARG A 228 -26.80 4.91 0.18
CA ARG A 228 -26.11 6.15 0.57
C ARG A 228 -24.59 6.03 0.60
N ILE A 229 -24.06 4.83 0.75
CA ILE A 229 -22.61 4.58 0.84
C ILE A 229 -22.15 3.77 -0.38
N PHE A 230 -21.25 4.33 -1.14
CA PHE A 230 -20.62 3.71 -2.31
C PHE A 230 -19.14 3.54 -2.05
N ILE A 231 -18.59 2.36 -2.36
CA ILE A 231 -17.20 2.05 -2.08
C ILE A 231 -16.54 1.48 -3.34
N ALA A 232 -15.34 1.95 -3.67
CA ALA A 232 -14.60 1.50 -4.84
C ALA A 232 -13.09 1.70 -4.69
N THR A 233 -12.30 1.06 -5.56
CA THR A 233 -10.94 1.54 -5.79
C THR A 233 -10.96 2.80 -6.65
N THR A 234 -9.95 3.65 -6.53
CA THR A 234 -9.81 4.85 -7.37
C THR A 234 -9.81 4.51 -8.85
N GLN A 235 -9.15 3.41 -9.23
CA GLN A 235 -9.15 2.92 -10.61
C GLN A 235 -10.56 2.51 -11.08
N SER A 236 -11.31 1.80 -10.25
CA SER A 236 -12.69 1.42 -10.57
C SER A 236 -13.58 2.67 -10.69
N ALA A 237 -13.47 3.60 -9.75
CA ALA A 237 -14.24 4.84 -9.75
C ALA A 237 -14.00 5.70 -11.01
N THR A 238 -12.75 5.79 -11.47
CA THR A 238 -12.42 6.52 -12.70
C THR A 238 -13.13 5.95 -13.92
N SER A 239 -13.41 4.65 -13.97
CA SER A 239 -14.08 4.03 -15.12
C SER A 239 -15.59 4.34 -15.20
N TRP A 240 -16.25 4.61 -14.08
CA TRP A 240 -17.70 4.83 -14.02
C TRP A 240 -18.14 6.16 -13.39
N HIS A 241 -17.20 7.06 -13.05
CA HIS A 241 -17.50 8.34 -12.40
C HIS A 241 -18.52 9.21 -13.15
N ARG A 242 -18.47 9.20 -14.50
CA ARG A 242 -19.43 9.96 -15.33
C ARG A 242 -20.86 9.44 -15.19
N ASP A 243 -21.01 8.13 -15.11
CA ASP A 243 -22.31 7.50 -14.95
C ASP A 243 -22.85 7.71 -13.54
N LEU A 244 -21.98 7.58 -12.53
CA LEU A 244 -22.38 7.87 -11.14
C LEU A 244 -22.86 9.31 -10.98
N LYS A 245 -22.16 10.29 -11.54
CA LYS A 245 -22.55 11.71 -11.51
C LYS A 245 -23.90 11.97 -12.17
N ARG A 246 -24.29 11.16 -13.17
CA ARG A 246 -25.61 11.27 -13.84
C ARG A 246 -26.74 10.64 -13.03
N ILE A 247 -26.43 9.58 -12.28
CA ILE A 247 -27.45 8.78 -11.57
C ILE A 247 -27.69 9.32 -10.17
N THR A 248 -26.64 9.77 -9.47
CA THR A 248 -26.78 10.25 -8.10
C THR A 248 -25.87 11.43 -7.81
N LYS A 249 -26.33 12.33 -6.97
CA LYS A 249 -25.51 13.41 -6.43
C LYS A 249 -24.80 12.91 -5.18
N LEU A 250 -23.48 13.01 -5.18
CA LEU A 250 -22.64 12.75 -4.02
C LEU A 250 -22.47 14.04 -3.22
N ASP A 251 -22.53 13.95 -1.91
CA ASP A 251 -22.37 15.08 -1.00
C ASP A 251 -20.98 15.10 -0.38
N GLU A 252 -20.36 13.92 -0.22
CA GLU A 252 -19.10 13.79 0.46
C GLU A 252 -18.28 12.63 -0.11
N MET A 253 -16.95 12.75 -0.04
CA MET A 253 -16.02 11.72 -0.47
C MET A 253 -14.91 11.55 0.55
N ILE A 254 -14.53 10.29 0.80
CA ILE A 254 -13.32 9.91 1.54
C ILE A 254 -12.38 9.19 0.59
N ILE A 255 -11.11 9.53 0.64
CA ILE A 255 -10.05 8.81 -0.08
C ILE A 255 -9.06 8.29 0.95
N ASP A 256 -9.09 6.98 1.19
CA ASP A 256 -8.12 6.28 2.05
C ASP A 256 -6.86 5.93 1.26
N GLU A 257 -5.73 5.82 1.95
CA GLU A 257 -4.41 5.63 1.37
C GLU A 257 -4.09 6.66 0.25
N ALA A 258 -4.55 7.90 0.43
CA ALA A 258 -4.42 8.97 -0.56
C ALA A 258 -2.96 9.33 -0.89
N SER A 259 -2.03 9.04 0.00
CA SER A 259 -0.58 9.23 -0.21
C SER A 259 0.02 8.26 -1.22
N GLN A 260 -0.67 7.15 -1.55
CA GLN A 260 -0.21 6.15 -2.53
C GLN A 260 -0.73 6.41 -3.95
N ILE A 261 -1.48 7.49 -4.18
CA ILE A 261 -2.12 7.78 -5.45
C ILE A 261 -1.50 9.03 -6.06
N LEU A 262 -0.95 8.89 -7.27
CA LEU A 262 -0.41 10.04 -8.00
C LEU A 262 -1.49 11.10 -8.22
N GLU A 263 -1.12 12.36 -8.06
CA GLU A 263 -2.02 13.50 -8.12
C GLU A 263 -2.90 13.52 -9.39
N PRO A 264 -2.38 13.34 -10.62
CA PRO A 264 -3.21 13.37 -11.81
C PRO A 264 -4.37 12.39 -11.81
N SER A 265 -4.24 11.26 -11.11
CA SER A 265 -5.30 10.24 -11.02
C SER A 265 -6.46 10.66 -10.11
N LEU A 266 -6.24 11.57 -9.16
CA LEU A 266 -7.26 12.02 -8.21
C LEU A 266 -8.01 13.28 -8.64
N LEU A 267 -7.37 14.18 -9.40
CA LEU A 267 -7.92 15.51 -9.71
C LEU A 267 -9.31 15.49 -10.35
N GLY A 268 -9.59 14.52 -11.22
CA GLY A 268 -10.94 14.37 -11.79
C GLY A 268 -11.94 13.81 -10.79
N LEU A 269 -11.51 12.93 -9.88
CA LEU A 269 -12.39 12.31 -8.90
C LEU A 269 -12.83 13.30 -7.81
N VAL A 270 -11.95 14.20 -7.36
CA VAL A 270 -12.29 15.19 -6.32
C VAL A 270 -13.38 16.16 -6.74
N SER A 271 -13.71 16.22 -8.03
CA SER A 271 -14.86 17.01 -8.56
C SER A 271 -16.22 16.32 -8.41
N LEU A 272 -16.26 15.08 -7.92
CA LEU A 272 -17.51 14.30 -7.80
C LEU A 272 -18.36 14.71 -6.60
N ALA A 273 -17.77 15.27 -5.56
CA ALA A 273 -18.45 15.72 -4.36
C ALA A 273 -17.92 17.08 -3.91
N PRO A 274 -18.77 17.93 -3.31
CA PRO A 274 -18.35 19.24 -2.80
C PRO A 274 -17.37 19.14 -1.63
N LYS A 275 -17.40 18.04 -0.88
CA LYS A 275 -16.51 17.80 0.26
C LYS A 275 -15.67 16.55 0.04
N CYS A 276 -14.37 16.65 0.26
CA CYS A 276 -13.42 15.56 0.18
C CYS A 276 -12.54 15.49 1.42
N ILE A 277 -12.37 14.29 1.96
CA ILE A 277 -11.46 14.00 3.06
C ILE A 277 -10.36 13.08 2.53
N LEU A 278 -9.12 13.56 2.57
CA LEU A 278 -7.94 12.79 2.20
C LEU A 278 -7.34 12.17 3.47
N ILE A 279 -7.23 10.85 3.49
CA ILE A 279 -6.64 10.10 4.60
C ILE A 279 -5.48 9.28 4.07
N GLY A 280 -4.35 9.31 4.74
CA GLY A 280 -3.16 8.57 4.30
C GLY A 280 -1.95 8.86 5.19
N ASP A 281 -0.78 8.53 4.72
CA ASP A 281 0.46 8.81 5.41
C ASP A 281 1.61 9.03 4.41
N GLN A 282 1.97 10.26 4.19
CA GLN A 282 3.05 10.65 3.26
C GLN A 282 4.45 10.19 3.73
N ASN A 283 4.58 9.76 4.97
CA ASN A 283 5.81 9.21 5.53
C ASN A 283 5.92 7.68 5.34
N GLN A 284 4.91 7.03 4.74
CA GLN A 284 4.95 5.65 4.26
C GLN A 284 5.27 5.61 2.75
N LEU A 285 5.19 4.40 2.15
CA LEU A 285 5.53 4.23 0.74
C LEU A 285 4.73 5.19 -0.15
N PRO A 286 5.41 5.87 -1.08
CA PRO A 286 4.78 6.83 -1.98
C PRO A 286 4.00 6.12 -3.10
N ALA A 287 3.29 6.90 -3.88
CA ALA A 287 2.73 6.46 -5.15
C ALA A 287 3.83 5.95 -6.10
N ILE A 288 3.50 4.93 -6.90
CA ILE A 288 4.45 4.34 -7.85
C ILE A 288 4.52 5.27 -9.08
N CYS A 289 5.71 5.79 -9.35
CA CYS A 289 6.04 6.53 -10.55
C CYS A 289 6.99 5.69 -11.41
N VAL A 290 6.66 5.51 -12.69
CA VAL A 290 7.43 4.65 -13.61
C VAL A 290 8.52 5.39 -14.38
N GLN A 291 8.52 6.73 -14.34
CA GLN A 291 9.57 7.55 -14.96
C GLN A 291 10.92 7.35 -14.25
N SER A 292 12.00 7.78 -14.90
CA SER A 292 13.30 7.83 -14.28
C SER A 292 13.34 8.85 -13.13
N PRO A 293 13.96 8.55 -11.97
CA PRO A 293 14.12 9.53 -10.89
C PRO A 293 14.79 10.84 -11.33
N LEU A 294 15.60 10.83 -12.39
CA LEU A 294 16.21 12.02 -12.98
C LEU A 294 15.17 12.97 -13.59
N ASP A 295 14.01 12.46 -13.97
CA ASP A 295 12.94 13.23 -14.61
C ASP A 295 11.85 13.65 -13.61
N TYR A 296 12.03 13.41 -12.32
CA TYR A 296 11.00 13.68 -11.31
C TYR A 296 10.83 15.15 -10.96
N THR A 297 11.86 15.97 -11.14
CA THR A 297 11.88 17.36 -10.66
C THR A 297 11.69 18.37 -11.78
N PHE A 298 10.97 19.43 -11.48
CA PHE A 298 10.81 20.60 -12.35
C PHE A 298 11.65 21.75 -11.79
N ALA A 299 12.77 22.08 -12.43
CA ALA A 299 13.54 23.25 -12.05
C ALA A 299 12.83 24.53 -12.55
N ASP A 300 12.77 25.56 -11.69
CA ASP A 300 12.31 26.93 -12.01
C ASP A 300 10.96 27.02 -12.75
N SER A 301 10.00 26.18 -12.33
CA SER A 301 8.64 26.18 -12.88
C SER A 301 7.71 27.11 -12.07
N PRO A 302 6.77 27.83 -12.71
CA PRO A 302 5.68 28.51 -12.00
C PRO A 302 4.86 27.60 -11.08
N LEU A 303 4.90 26.28 -11.32
CA LEU A 303 4.25 25.26 -10.50
C LEU A 303 4.92 25.10 -9.12
N SER A 304 6.17 25.52 -8.96
CA SER A 304 6.89 25.46 -7.67
C SER A 304 6.23 26.34 -6.60
N GLU A 305 5.58 27.45 -6.98
CA GLU A 305 4.80 28.29 -6.07
C GLU A 305 3.59 27.55 -5.46
N LEU A 306 3.14 26.48 -6.13
CA LEU A 306 2.07 25.60 -5.71
C LEU A 306 2.58 24.32 -5.02
N GLU A 307 3.86 24.29 -4.63
CA GLU A 307 4.53 23.08 -4.11
C GLU A 307 4.48 21.88 -5.09
N TYR A 308 4.24 22.17 -6.39
CA TYR A 308 4.25 21.17 -7.46
C TYR A 308 5.63 21.17 -8.13
N ASP A 309 6.55 20.48 -7.49
CA ASP A 309 7.97 20.44 -7.85
C ASP A 309 8.43 19.06 -8.36
N ARG A 310 7.58 18.03 -8.20
CA ARG A 310 7.87 16.64 -8.58
C ARG A 310 6.66 15.95 -9.17
N ILE A 311 6.89 15.04 -10.13
CA ILE A 311 5.81 14.25 -10.76
C ILE A 311 5.40 13.02 -9.96
N ASP A 312 6.22 12.54 -9.02
CA ASP A 312 6.00 11.34 -8.22
C ASP A 312 5.25 11.59 -6.90
N GLN A 313 4.78 12.81 -6.69
CA GLN A 313 4.05 13.17 -5.48
C GLN A 313 2.56 12.88 -5.59
N SER A 314 1.93 12.57 -4.46
CA SER A 314 0.48 12.47 -4.35
C SER A 314 -0.16 13.85 -4.10
N LEU A 315 -1.44 13.97 -4.47
CA LEU A 315 -2.24 15.17 -4.14
C LEU A 315 -2.23 15.45 -2.63
N MET A 316 -2.33 14.41 -1.81
CA MET A 316 -2.31 14.55 -0.36
C MET A 316 -0.98 15.12 0.15
N GLU A 317 0.15 14.59 -0.31
CA GLU A 317 1.48 15.05 0.10
C GLU A 317 1.70 16.52 -0.28
N ARG A 318 1.37 16.90 -1.51
CA ARG A 318 1.51 18.28 -1.97
C ARG A 318 0.62 19.23 -1.18
N LEU A 319 -0.67 18.94 -1.04
CA LEU A 319 -1.59 19.80 -0.29
C LEU A 319 -1.22 19.87 1.19
N PHE A 320 -0.70 18.81 1.79
CA PHE A 320 -0.19 18.85 3.16
C PHE A 320 0.97 19.83 3.30
N ARG A 321 1.92 19.87 2.33
CA ARG A 321 3.01 20.85 2.29
C ARG A 321 2.49 22.28 2.09
N VAL A 322 1.54 22.46 1.17
CA VAL A 322 0.89 23.77 0.92
C VAL A 322 0.23 24.29 2.20
N HIS A 323 -0.56 23.44 2.88
CA HIS A 323 -1.24 23.83 4.11
C HIS A 323 -0.23 24.23 5.20
N LYS A 324 0.86 23.49 5.34
CA LYS A 324 1.93 23.81 6.27
C LYS A 324 2.64 25.13 5.92
N ALA A 325 2.96 25.33 4.63
CA ALA A 325 3.63 26.54 4.17
C ALA A 325 2.76 27.82 4.33
N LYS A 326 1.44 27.67 4.15
CA LYS A 326 0.47 28.77 4.26
C LYS A 326 -0.17 28.94 5.64
N ALA A 327 0.26 28.12 6.64
CA ALA A 327 -0.31 28.09 7.99
C ALA A 327 -1.82 27.81 8.03
N TRP A 328 -2.30 26.89 7.16
CA TRP A 328 -3.68 26.39 7.13
C TRP A 328 -3.86 25.11 7.96
N ASP A 329 -3.18 25.03 9.08
CA ASP A 329 -3.10 23.84 9.95
C ASP A 329 -4.49 23.38 10.44
N GLN A 330 -5.45 24.29 10.50
CA GLN A 330 -6.84 23.99 10.89
C GLN A 330 -7.58 23.06 9.94
N HIS A 331 -7.06 22.81 8.73
CA HIS A 331 -7.61 21.90 7.72
C HIS A 331 -6.84 20.58 7.65
N THR A 332 -5.97 20.33 8.62
CA THR A 332 -5.20 19.10 8.72
C THR A 332 -5.25 18.52 10.12
N ALA A 333 -5.09 17.22 10.23
CA ALA A 333 -4.87 16.55 11.52
C ALA A 333 -3.84 15.43 11.35
N MET A 334 -3.14 15.10 12.43
CA MET A 334 -2.31 13.92 12.55
C MET A 334 -2.79 13.08 13.74
N LEU A 335 -3.07 11.80 13.50
CA LEU A 335 -3.35 10.85 14.57
C LEU A 335 -2.05 10.53 15.31
N THR A 336 -2.06 10.59 16.63
CA THR A 336 -0.87 10.32 17.46
C THR A 336 -1.00 9.03 18.27
N ASN A 337 -2.22 8.62 18.60
CA ASN A 337 -2.50 7.40 19.33
C ASN A 337 -2.39 6.18 18.40
N HIS A 338 -1.52 5.23 18.74
CA HIS A 338 -1.39 3.99 17.97
C HIS A 338 -1.67 2.75 18.83
N TYR A 339 -2.14 1.69 18.16
CA TYR A 339 -2.66 0.46 18.78
C TYR A 339 -1.89 -0.79 18.33
N ARG A 340 -0.77 -0.64 17.64
CA ARG A 340 -0.04 -1.74 17.00
C ARG A 340 1.25 -2.10 17.74
N MET A 341 2.22 -1.21 17.70
CA MET A 341 3.61 -1.49 18.05
C MET A 341 3.85 -1.40 19.56
N HIS A 342 4.77 -2.19 20.06
CA HIS A 342 5.36 -1.91 21.36
C HIS A 342 6.08 -0.54 21.38
N LYS A 343 6.12 0.13 22.52
CA LYS A 343 6.72 1.49 22.68
C LYS A 343 8.17 1.57 22.16
N GLU A 344 8.97 0.52 22.33
CA GLU A 344 10.36 0.49 21.85
C GLU A 344 10.44 0.47 20.32
N ILE A 345 9.55 -0.28 19.64
CA ILE A 345 9.47 -0.31 18.19
C ILE A 345 8.94 1.02 17.65
N ALA A 346 7.87 1.55 18.27
CA ALA A 346 7.33 2.85 17.91
C ALA A 346 8.37 3.97 18.07
N GLY A 347 9.24 3.89 19.08
CA GLY A 347 10.35 4.82 19.29
C GLY A 347 11.33 4.89 18.11
N LEU A 348 11.51 3.81 17.35
CA LEU A 348 12.39 3.80 16.18
C LEU A 348 11.90 4.73 15.05
N ILE A 349 10.59 4.92 14.93
CA ILE A 349 9.96 5.70 13.86
C ILE A 349 9.31 7.00 14.35
N SER A 350 9.19 7.22 15.65
CA SER A 350 8.46 8.35 16.23
C SER A 350 8.98 9.72 15.75
N HIS A 351 10.28 9.80 15.49
CA HIS A 351 10.90 11.02 14.97
C HIS A 351 10.41 11.41 13.56
N TYR A 352 9.87 10.49 12.77
CA TYR A 352 9.21 10.78 11.50
C TYR A 352 7.85 11.45 11.71
N TYR A 353 7.31 11.41 12.93
CA TYR A 353 6.02 11.94 13.35
C TYR A 353 6.15 12.96 14.50
N GLU A 354 7.21 13.76 14.46
CA GLU A 354 7.46 14.83 15.43
C GLU A 354 7.51 14.33 16.89
N ASP A 355 7.91 13.07 17.10
CA ASP A 355 7.93 12.37 18.39
C ASP A 355 6.58 12.36 19.13
N LYS A 356 5.48 12.40 18.38
CA LYS A 356 4.12 12.47 18.92
C LYS A 356 3.42 11.10 19.02
N LEU A 357 4.00 10.00 18.54
CA LEU A 357 3.38 8.68 18.61
C LEU A 357 3.26 8.19 20.06
N ARG A 358 2.05 7.76 20.44
CA ARG A 358 1.72 7.31 21.80
C ARG A 358 1.07 5.93 21.78
N PRO A 359 1.62 4.95 22.52
CA PRO A 359 0.96 3.67 22.70
C PRO A 359 -0.27 3.83 23.60
N VAL A 360 -1.37 3.19 23.24
CA VAL A 360 -2.65 3.29 23.97
C VAL A 360 -2.94 2.05 24.81
N ARG A 361 -2.57 0.86 24.31
CA ARG A 361 -2.88 -0.41 24.95
C ARG A 361 -1.82 -0.77 25.98
N PRO A 362 -2.20 -1.36 27.14
CA PRO A 362 -1.23 -1.75 28.17
C PRO A 362 -0.11 -2.68 27.67
N GLU A 363 -0.45 -3.65 26.81
CA GLU A 363 0.51 -4.59 26.23
C GLU A 363 1.61 -3.94 25.39
N GLN A 364 1.35 -2.78 24.83
CA GLN A 364 2.36 -2.00 24.08
C GLN A 364 3.44 -1.40 24.99
N SER A 365 3.25 -1.40 26.30
CA SER A 365 4.20 -0.89 27.28
C SER A 365 4.63 -1.97 28.29
N ALA A 366 4.19 -3.23 28.07
CA ALA A 366 4.55 -4.35 28.93
C ALA A 366 6.06 -4.58 28.95
N ASP A 367 6.57 -5.01 30.08
CA ASP A 367 7.97 -5.37 30.22
C ASP A 367 8.32 -6.60 29.36
N PHE A 368 9.59 -6.77 29.09
CA PHE A 368 10.09 -7.90 28.34
C PHE A 368 10.06 -9.16 29.21
N GLU A 369 9.33 -10.19 28.77
CA GLU A 369 9.33 -11.51 29.39
C GLU A 369 10.16 -12.49 28.53
N GLN A 370 11.32 -12.91 29.02
CA GLN A 370 12.27 -13.76 28.29
C GLN A 370 11.99 -15.26 28.43
N ALA A 371 11.14 -15.69 29.37
CA ALA A 371 11.11 -17.05 29.95
C ALA A 371 10.99 -18.21 28.94
N GLU A 372 10.62 -17.97 27.68
CA GLU A 372 10.41 -19.02 26.68
C GLU A 372 11.04 -18.69 25.32
N LEU A 373 11.78 -17.58 25.19
CA LEU A 373 12.46 -17.17 23.94
C LEU A 373 13.93 -17.64 23.93
N PRO A 374 14.51 -17.83 22.74
CA PRO A 374 15.96 -18.07 22.60
C PRO A 374 16.80 -17.01 23.31
N GLU A 375 17.94 -17.41 23.88
CA GLU A 375 18.78 -16.52 24.68
C GLU A 375 19.23 -15.25 23.92
N TYR A 376 19.51 -15.35 22.62
CA TYR A 376 19.88 -14.20 21.81
C TYR A 376 18.74 -13.18 21.64
N LEU A 377 17.48 -13.58 21.82
CA LEU A 377 16.30 -12.71 21.87
C LEU A 377 16.02 -12.19 23.29
N SER A 378 17.05 -11.76 24.00
CA SER A 378 16.91 -11.17 25.35
C SER A 378 16.39 -9.73 25.37
N LYS A 379 16.11 -9.15 24.21
CA LYS A 379 15.54 -7.83 23.99
C LYS A 379 14.57 -7.86 22.81
N ARG A 380 13.65 -6.90 22.78
CA ARG A 380 12.68 -6.76 21.68
C ARG A 380 13.31 -6.36 20.35
N LEU A 381 14.42 -5.64 20.42
CA LEU A 381 15.17 -5.16 19.27
C LEU A 381 16.48 -5.94 19.17
N LEU A 382 16.65 -6.69 18.10
CA LEU A 382 17.88 -7.47 17.85
C LEU A 382 18.49 -7.04 16.52
N TRP A 383 19.77 -6.69 16.54
CA TRP A 383 20.59 -6.53 15.34
C TRP A 383 21.60 -7.66 15.25
N ILE A 384 21.59 -8.38 14.15
CA ILE A 384 22.58 -9.39 13.82
C ILE A 384 23.52 -8.78 12.80
N ASP A 385 24.74 -8.49 13.25
CA ASP A 385 25.76 -7.86 12.42
C ASP A 385 26.35 -8.88 11.45
N CYS A 386 26.04 -8.74 10.18
CA CYS A 386 26.45 -9.62 9.10
C CYS A 386 27.71 -9.05 8.40
N PRO A 387 28.64 -9.89 7.93
CA PRO A 387 29.66 -9.43 7.02
C PRO A 387 29.03 -8.88 5.73
N PRO A 388 29.76 -8.05 4.94
CA PRO A 388 29.28 -7.66 3.63
C PRO A 388 28.94 -8.88 2.76
N ALA A 389 27.83 -8.83 2.04
CA ALA A 389 27.41 -9.93 1.17
C ALA A 389 28.42 -10.15 0.03
N GLU A 390 28.70 -11.41 -0.30
CA GLU A 390 29.62 -11.76 -1.38
C GLU A 390 29.01 -11.50 -2.77
N GLN A 391 27.70 -11.60 -2.87
CA GLN A 391 26.94 -11.38 -4.11
C GLN A 391 25.97 -10.21 -3.95
N ASP A 392 25.66 -9.53 -5.05
CA ASP A 392 24.59 -8.56 -5.07
C ASP A 392 23.24 -9.27 -4.93
N TYR A 393 22.33 -8.69 -4.13
CA TYR A 393 20.95 -9.14 -3.95
C TYR A 393 20.74 -10.46 -3.21
N PHE A 394 21.83 -11.16 -2.81
CA PHE A 394 21.74 -12.49 -2.19
C PHE A 394 22.87 -12.73 -1.18
N ASP A 395 22.51 -13.35 -0.03
CA ASP A 395 23.49 -13.80 0.97
C ASP A 395 23.05 -15.14 1.58
N PRO A 396 23.73 -16.26 1.24
CA PRO A 396 23.39 -17.58 1.75
C PRO A 396 23.57 -17.70 3.26
N LYS A 397 24.49 -16.93 3.86
CA LYS A 397 24.72 -16.93 5.32
C LYS A 397 23.52 -16.31 6.05
N GLN A 398 22.96 -15.23 5.51
CA GLN A 398 21.73 -14.65 6.05
C GLN A 398 20.55 -15.60 5.88
N VAL A 399 20.42 -16.30 4.75
CA VAL A 399 19.36 -17.32 4.56
C VAL A 399 19.45 -18.38 5.65
N SER A 400 20.62 -18.97 5.88
CA SER A 400 20.84 -20.00 6.91
C SER A 400 20.52 -19.47 8.31
N ALA A 401 20.93 -18.24 8.62
CA ALA A 401 20.64 -17.61 9.91
C ALA A 401 19.13 -17.39 10.13
N VAL A 402 18.41 -16.92 9.10
CA VAL A 402 16.97 -16.72 9.17
C VAL A 402 16.24 -18.05 9.37
N VAL A 403 16.61 -19.10 8.64
CA VAL A 403 16.07 -20.46 8.81
C VAL A 403 16.24 -20.93 10.26
N ARG A 404 17.45 -20.76 10.81
CA ARG A 404 17.71 -21.11 12.22
C ARG A 404 16.84 -20.30 13.18
N ILE A 405 16.80 -18.98 13.04
CA ILE A 405 15.97 -18.10 13.89
C ILE A 405 14.51 -18.55 13.86
N VAL A 406 13.98 -18.84 12.67
CA VAL A 406 12.60 -19.30 12.51
C VAL A 406 12.36 -20.64 13.22
N ASN A 407 13.30 -21.59 13.11
CA ASN A 407 13.20 -22.87 13.80
C ASN A 407 13.26 -22.70 15.32
N ASP A 408 14.20 -21.91 15.83
CA ASP A 408 14.32 -21.62 17.26
C ASP A 408 13.04 -20.94 17.80
N LEU A 409 12.43 -20.05 17.01
CA LEU A 409 11.17 -19.41 17.35
C LEU A 409 9.99 -20.39 17.31
N LYS A 410 9.94 -21.29 16.32
CA LYS A 410 8.91 -22.35 16.22
C LYS A 410 9.01 -23.33 17.39
N ASP A 411 10.22 -23.64 17.84
CA ASP A 411 10.46 -24.54 18.96
C ASP A 411 10.18 -23.87 20.32
N SER A 412 10.12 -22.54 20.35
CA SER A 412 9.81 -21.77 21.55
C SER A 412 8.31 -21.84 21.88
N LYS A 413 7.96 -21.87 23.16
CA LYS A 413 6.56 -21.82 23.60
C LYS A 413 5.99 -20.40 23.61
N ALA A 414 6.80 -19.41 23.36
CA ALA A 414 6.39 -17.99 23.34
C ALA A 414 5.50 -17.65 22.15
N ILE A 415 5.55 -18.43 21.06
CA ILE A 415 4.84 -18.19 19.83
C ILE A 415 3.71 -19.18 19.68
N LYS A 416 2.46 -18.69 19.58
CA LYS A 416 1.27 -19.53 19.53
C LYS A 416 1.02 -20.09 18.14
N ASP A 417 1.18 -19.26 17.14
CA ASP A 417 0.97 -19.59 15.72
C ASP A 417 2.10 -18.97 14.88
N PRO A 418 3.24 -19.68 14.70
CA PRO A 418 4.38 -19.14 13.97
C PRO A 418 4.05 -18.66 12.56
N ASP A 419 3.08 -19.30 11.89
CA ASP A 419 2.71 -18.96 10.51
C ASP A 419 2.03 -17.59 10.41
N THR A 420 1.30 -17.19 11.45
CA THR A 420 0.64 -15.86 11.52
C THR A 420 1.43 -14.84 12.33
N ASP A 421 2.26 -15.27 13.28
CA ASP A 421 2.95 -14.36 14.20
C ASP A 421 4.31 -13.91 13.67
N ILE A 422 4.97 -14.71 12.78
CA ILE A 422 6.27 -14.39 12.21
C ILE A 422 6.09 -13.85 10.78
N GLY A 423 6.87 -12.83 10.44
CA GLY A 423 6.98 -12.32 9.08
C GLY A 423 8.42 -12.02 8.70
N ILE A 424 8.77 -12.30 7.46
CA ILE A 424 10.11 -12.05 6.93
C ILE A 424 10.01 -11.04 5.80
N VAL A 425 10.79 -9.96 5.89
CA VAL A 425 10.87 -8.93 4.86
C VAL A 425 12.27 -8.95 4.26
N ALA A 426 12.34 -9.20 2.97
CA ALA A 426 13.58 -9.15 2.21
C ALA A 426 13.40 -8.29 0.94
N PRO A 427 14.41 -7.50 0.54
CA PRO A 427 14.25 -6.55 -0.56
C PRO A 427 14.26 -7.20 -1.94
N TYR A 428 14.84 -8.38 -2.07
CA TYR A 428 15.14 -8.99 -3.36
C TYR A 428 14.45 -10.35 -3.55
N ARG A 429 13.91 -10.58 -4.74
CA ARG A 429 13.18 -11.81 -5.07
C ARG A 429 14.04 -13.07 -4.94
N VAL A 430 15.33 -13.00 -5.30
CA VAL A 430 16.25 -14.14 -5.15
C VAL A 430 16.35 -14.56 -3.68
N MET A 431 16.45 -13.60 -2.78
CA MET A 431 16.46 -13.83 -1.33
C MET A 431 15.15 -14.45 -0.84
N ILE A 432 14.00 -13.87 -1.29
CA ILE A 432 12.66 -14.37 -0.95
C ILE A 432 12.48 -15.81 -1.43
N HIS A 433 12.89 -16.12 -2.66
CA HIS A 433 12.80 -17.46 -3.20
C HIS A 433 13.65 -18.47 -2.41
N ALA A 434 14.89 -18.12 -2.09
CA ALA A 434 15.77 -18.97 -1.30
C ALA A 434 15.22 -19.25 0.11
N LEU A 435 14.58 -18.25 0.74
CA LEU A 435 13.93 -18.40 2.04
C LEU A 435 12.67 -19.27 1.93
N ARG A 436 11.82 -19.05 0.92
CA ARG A 436 10.60 -19.85 0.70
C ARG A 436 10.87 -21.33 0.42
N ASN A 437 11.99 -21.64 -0.18
CA ASN A 437 12.40 -23.03 -0.43
C ASN A 437 12.80 -23.78 0.86
N GLN A 438 13.06 -23.08 1.95
CA GLN A 438 13.52 -23.67 3.22
C GLN A 438 12.56 -23.42 4.39
N ILE A 439 11.63 -22.47 4.24
CA ILE A 439 10.68 -22.08 5.31
C ILE A 439 9.27 -22.17 4.74
N GLU A 440 8.47 -23.07 5.33
CA GLU A 440 7.06 -23.25 4.99
C GLU A 440 6.14 -22.54 5.99
N GLY A 441 4.97 -22.09 5.51
CA GLY A 441 3.89 -21.51 6.31
C GLY A 441 4.06 -20.01 6.58
N ILE A 442 5.28 -19.52 6.74
CA ILE A 442 5.57 -18.13 7.09
C ILE A 442 5.47 -17.19 5.88
N SER A 443 4.90 -16.03 6.09
CA SER A 443 4.83 -14.97 5.09
C SER A 443 6.20 -14.34 4.86
N ILE A 444 6.72 -14.43 3.62
CA ILE A 444 8.01 -13.88 3.20
C ILE A 444 7.78 -13.01 1.97
N ASP A 445 8.03 -11.70 2.04
CA ASP A 445 7.81 -10.81 0.90
C ASP A 445 8.63 -9.52 0.99
N THR A 446 8.49 -8.63 -0.01
CA THR A 446 9.09 -7.29 0.01
C THR A 446 8.32 -6.35 0.93
N VAL A 447 8.95 -5.23 1.31
CA VAL A 447 8.31 -4.22 2.17
C VAL A 447 7.03 -3.64 1.53
N GLU A 448 7.00 -3.49 0.22
CA GLU A 448 5.85 -2.99 -0.53
C GLU A 448 4.63 -3.92 -0.38
N ARG A 449 4.84 -5.23 -0.43
CA ARG A 449 3.77 -6.22 -0.25
C ARG A 449 3.37 -6.40 1.21
N TYR A 450 4.27 -6.10 2.14
CA TYR A 450 3.96 -6.09 3.57
C TYR A 450 3.16 -4.86 3.99
N GLN A 451 3.05 -3.83 3.14
CA GLN A 451 2.22 -2.66 3.46
C GLN A 451 0.77 -3.09 3.74
N GLY A 452 0.18 -2.57 4.82
CA GLY A 452 -1.13 -3.00 5.33
C GLY A 452 -1.11 -4.29 6.18
N SER A 453 0.00 -5.04 6.20
CA SER A 453 0.14 -6.24 7.05
C SER A 453 0.95 -5.94 8.31
N GLU A 454 0.83 -6.82 9.31
CA GLU A 454 1.57 -6.72 10.57
C GLU A 454 1.80 -8.12 11.15
N ARG A 455 2.88 -8.30 11.92
CA ARG A 455 3.20 -9.55 12.60
C ARG A 455 3.73 -9.24 14.00
N ASP A 456 3.65 -10.20 14.89
CA ASP A 456 4.23 -10.04 16.23
C ASP A 456 5.76 -9.96 16.15
N ILE A 457 6.36 -10.77 15.31
CA ILE A 457 7.81 -10.77 15.03
C ILE A 457 8.04 -10.46 13.56
N ILE A 458 8.87 -9.46 13.30
CA ILE A 458 9.38 -9.19 11.95
C ILE A 458 10.88 -9.42 11.90
N ILE A 459 11.30 -10.15 10.88
CA ILE A 459 12.70 -10.39 10.54
C ILE A 459 13.02 -9.62 9.26
N LEU A 460 13.89 -8.62 9.33
CA LEU A 460 14.37 -7.84 8.18
C LEU A 460 15.71 -8.38 7.71
N CYS A 461 15.80 -8.79 6.44
CA CYS A 461 17.01 -9.33 5.84
C CYS A 461 17.54 -8.37 4.78
N TYR A 462 18.70 -7.76 5.04
CA TYR A 462 19.34 -6.83 4.13
C TYR A 462 20.72 -7.37 3.67
N PRO A 463 20.80 -8.08 2.53
CA PRO A 463 22.06 -8.58 1.98
C PRO A 463 22.83 -7.42 1.33
N LEU A 464 23.56 -6.67 2.15
CA LEU A 464 24.29 -5.48 1.74
C LEU A 464 25.74 -5.83 1.38
N ARG A 465 26.14 -5.45 0.16
CA ARG A 465 27.51 -5.58 -0.31
C ARG A 465 28.28 -4.26 -0.23
N SER A 466 27.61 -3.15 -0.46
CA SER A 466 28.19 -1.81 -0.54
C SER A 466 27.19 -0.72 -0.16
N VAL A 467 27.66 0.51 -0.07
CA VAL A 467 26.78 1.67 0.18
C VAL A 467 25.78 1.89 -0.96
N SER A 468 26.14 1.56 -2.21
CA SER A 468 25.21 1.64 -3.34
C SER A 468 24.06 0.64 -3.21
N SER A 469 24.29 -0.55 -2.68
CA SER A 469 23.21 -1.51 -2.41
C SER A 469 22.26 -0.99 -1.31
N LEU A 470 22.77 -0.27 -0.31
CA LEU A 470 21.94 0.35 0.71
C LEU A 470 21.05 1.46 0.14
N SER A 471 21.60 2.32 -0.73
CA SER A 471 20.81 3.41 -1.32
C SER A 471 19.62 2.91 -2.17
N SER A 472 19.75 1.73 -2.80
CA SER A 472 18.64 1.10 -3.54
C SER A 472 17.51 0.60 -2.63
N LEU A 473 17.76 0.42 -1.34
CA LEU A 473 16.77 -0.01 -0.35
C LEU A 473 16.01 1.16 0.29
N GLN A 474 16.44 2.38 0.04
CA GLN A 474 15.84 3.56 0.62
C GLN A 474 14.78 4.19 -0.30
N SER A 475 13.82 4.85 0.31
CA SER A 475 12.85 5.73 -0.37
C SER A 475 12.72 7.01 0.44
N LEU A 476 13.56 7.98 0.09
CA LEU A 476 13.62 9.23 0.84
C LEU A 476 12.49 10.19 0.45
N SER A 477 11.95 10.91 1.45
CA SER A 477 11.10 12.07 1.19
C SER A 477 11.87 13.15 0.42
N SER A 478 11.17 14.10 -0.20
CA SER A 478 11.78 15.19 -0.99
C SER A 478 12.80 16.02 -0.20
N ASP A 479 12.57 16.19 1.09
CA ASP A 479 13.46 16.90 2.02
C ASP A 479 14.51 15.99 2.68
N GLY A 480 14.52 14.70 2.37
CA GLY A 480 15.45 13.69 2.91
C GLY A 480 15.24 13.36 4.40
N ARG A 481 14.17 13.85 5.03
CA ARG A 481 13.94 13.68 6.48
C ARG A 481 13.35 12.33 6.85
N VAL A 482 12.70 11.66 5.90
CA VAL A 482 12.03 10.38 6.10
C VAL A 482 12.55 9.35 5.12
N ASP A 483 12.94 8.17 5.62
CA ASP A 483 13.09 6.98 4.78
C ASP A 483 11.79 6.18 4.86
N ARG A 484 10.97 6.30 3.83
CA ARG A 484 9.62 5.71 3.75
C ARG A 484 9.64 4.19 3.75
N LYS A 485 10.61 3.57 3.07
CA LYS A 485 10.76 2.10 3.08
C LYS A 485 11.15 1.59 4.46
N LEU A 486 12.12 2.23 5.09
CA LEU A 486 12.54 1.88 6.44
C LEU A 486 11.40 2.06 7.43
N ASN A 487 10.69 3.20 7.38
CA ASN A 487 9.52 3.45 8.22
C ASN A 487 8.47 2.34 8.11
N VAL A 488 8.12 1.95 6.88
CA VAL A 488 7.15 0.87 6.66
C VAL A 488 7.70 -0.46 7.18
N ALA A 489 8.96 -0.82 6.89
CA ALA A 489 9.55 -2.08 7.34
C ALA A 489 9.53 -2.23 8.87
N LEU A 490 9.98 -1.19 9.59
CA LEU A 490 10.01 -1.18 11.06
C LEU A 490 8.61 -1.27 11.67
N SER A 491 7.65 -0.55 11.10
CA SER A 491 6.28 -0.46 11.61
C SER A 491 5.42 -1.71 11.35
N ARG A 492 5.97 -2.75 10.69
CA ARG A 492 5.28 -4.05 10.53
C ARG A 492 5.33 -4.90 11.79
N ALA A 493 6.33 -4.69 12.64
CA ALA A 493 6.50 -5.42 13.90
C ALA A 493 5.56 -4.89 14.99
N LYS A 494 4.91 -5.81 15.72
CA LYS A 494 4.15 -5.46 16.93
C LYS A 494 5.02 -5.57 18.18
N SER A 495 5.68 -6.70 18.36
CA SER A 495 6.34 -7.08 19.62
C SER A 495 7.86 -7.22 19.51
N TYR A 496 8.37 -7.74 18.39
CA TYR A 496 9.79 -8.03 18.21
C TYR A 496 10.26 -7.65 16.80
N LEU A 497 11.47 -7.10 16.74
CA LEU A 497 12.12 -6.74 15.49
C LEU A 497 13.54 -7.32 15.46
N ILE A 498 13.82 -8.13 14.45
CA ILE A 498 15.13 -8.75 14.21
C ILE A 498 15.65 -8.21 12.88
N ILE A 499 16.85 -7.67 12.87
CA ILE A 499 17.48 -7.09 11.67
C ILE A 499 18.78 -7.82 11.39
N LEU A 500 18.92 -8.39 10.19
CA LEU A 500 20.17 -8.96 9.68
C LEU A 500 20.73 -8.01 8.63
N ALA A 501 21.82 -7.33 8.95
CA ALA A 501 22.46 -6.36 8.05
C ALA A 501 23.91 -6.11 8.45
N ASN A 502 24.71 -5.62 7.49
CA ASN A 502 26.05 -5.12 7.80
C ASN A 502 26.00 -3.75 8.45
N SER A 503 26.46 -3.63 9.70
CA SER A 503 26.39 -2.40 10.49
C SER A 503 27.27 -1.27 9.93
N GLU A 504 28.44 -1.58 9.37
CA GLU A 504 29.36 -0.58 8.81
C GLU A 504 28.78 0.09 7.56
N ILE A 505 28.14 -0.71 6.69
CA ILE A 505 27.46 -0.20 5.49
C ILE A 505 26.21 0.62 5.93
N CYS A 506 25.38 0.08 6.81
CA CYS A 506 24.18 0.73 7.30
C CYS A 506 24.45 2.11 7.91
N ARG A 507 25.52 2.25 8.70
CA ARG A 507 25.88 3.52 9.34
C ARG A 507 26.31 4.63 8.36
N GLN A 508 26.46 4.34 7.07
CA GLN A 508 26.69 5.37 6.04
C GLN A 508 25.39 6.14 5.68
N SER A 509 24.20 5.60 6.02
CA SER A 509 22.93 6.32 5.88
C SER A 509 22.50 6.93 7.20
N PRO A 510 22.11 8.22 7.26
CA PRO A 510 21.64 8.87 8.49
C PRO A 510 20.48 8.15 9.17
N HIS A 511 19.53 7.59 8.38
CA HIS A 511 18.37 6.88 8.90
C HIS A 511 18.75 5.54 9.53
N PHE A 512 19.58 4.74 8.84
CA PHE A 512 20.07 3.47 9.37
C PHE A 512 21.08 3.68 10.52
N TYR A 513 21.86 4.75 10.49
CA TYR A 513 22.72 5.12 11.60
C TYR A 513 21.90 5.37 12.87
N LYS A 514 20.85 6.19 12.78
CA LYS A 514 19.95 6.46 13.90
C LYS A 514 19.27 5.20 14.43
N LEU A 515 18.85 4.32 13.53
CA LEU A 515 18.29 3.01 13.88
C LEU A 515 19.30 2.16 14.64
N TYR A 516 20.53 2.04 14.12
CA TYR A 516 21.59 1.28 14.76
C TYR A 516 21.93 1.80 16.15
N GLU A 517 22.11 3.12 16.31
CA GLU A 517 22.37 3.75 17.60
C GLU A 517 21.23 3.51 18.62
N ASN A 518 20.00 3.55 18.18
CA ASN A 518 18.87 3.23 19.06
C ASN A 518 18.91 1.78 19.53
N ILE A 519 19.20 0.84 18.62
CA ILE A 519 19.30 -0.59 18.99
C ILE A 519 20.54 -0.85 19.87
N LEU A 520 21.64 -0.14 19.66
CA LEU A 520 22.82 -0.23 20.51
C LEU A 520 22.50 0.17 21.97
N GLN A 521 21.65 1.19 22.15
CA GLN A 521 21.28 1.69 23.48
C GLN A 521 20.17 0.86 24.15
N ASN A 522 19.16 0.43 23.39
CA ASN A 522 17.93 -0.14 23.93
C ASN A 522 17.72 -1.62 23.62
N GLY A 523 18.41 -2.14 22.62
CA GLY A 523 18.31 -3.50 22.11
C GLY A 523 19.50 -4.39 22.45
N ARG A 524 19.73 -5.36 21.56
CA ARG A 524 20.91 -6.24 21.58
C ARG A 524 21.55 -6.28 20.20
N ILE A 525 22.86 -6.28 20.14
CA ILE A 525 23.64 -6.48 18.93
C ILE A 525 24.50 -7.73 19.12
N ILE A 526 24.44 -8.66 18.17
CA ILE A 526 25.26 -9.86 18.13
C ILE A 526 25.89 -9.99 16.75
N LYS A 527 26.99 -10.71 16.65
CA LYS A 527 27.59 -11.07 15.35
C LYS A 527 26.90 -12.32 14.78
N LEU A 528 26.82 -12.41 13.44
CA LEU A 528 26.23 -13.55 12.76
C LEU A 528 26.83 -14.89 13.24
N GLN A 529 28.14 -14.93 13.51
CA GLN A 529 28.87 -16.10 14.01
C GLN A 529 28.41 -16.57 15.42
N GLU A 530 27.82 -15.69 16.20
CA GLU A 530 27.29 -16.04 17.53
C GLU A 530 25.95 -16.83 17.46
N LEU A 531 25.35 -16.87 16.27
CA LEU A 531 24.20 -17.74 16.00
C LEU A 531 24.65 -19.14 15.53
N GLU A 532 25.85 -19.29 14.98
CA GLU A 532 26.40 -20.59 14.55
C GLU A 532 26.84 -21.43 15.77
#